data_e7c298f7f3a88e37e311df7d029bbd24
#
_entry.id   e7c298f7f3a88e37e311df7d029bbd24
#
_cell.length_a   1.000
_cell.length_b   1.000
_cell.length_c   1.000
_cell.angle_alpha   90.00
_cell.angle_beta   90.00
_cell.angle_gamma   90.00
#
_symmetry.space_group_name_H-M   'P 1'
#
loop_
_entity.id
_entity.type
_entity.pdbx_description
1 polymer ?
#
loop_
_entity_poly.entity_id
_entity_poly.type
_entity_poly.pdbx_seq_one_letter_code
_entity_poly.pdbx_strand_id
1 'polypeptide(L)'
;MESEDKNQVKATNPVERIKGTVKKARDKPKKFGRLPYTSGNKWIEIGKALANPIYFFFRMIVQFEINIIFSAANTGKSLLLVQIAEEIAREQKVLVVDCELSTKQFQMRYTNLDTGTVHIFPENFLRAEIDPDLLDDVSLEDAIFDSVEQAAKDGIKVICIDNLTFICTDAEKAEVTIKFMRRLIKLKKTYGLTLIIVAHSPKRDASKPITRDDLSGSSKLMALIDNALAVGVSAKDSQMRYVKTVKFRDDEYPYPAESVAVYRIEKQDCYTQFIYQGRDDEREHLRQKNQLTEMEDMQEYLDLQAKGMSLKQIAEETGASKSTIHRKIKKALGMGMSATVNAASGNPEEPSRPTDERDDLERGETTSRLPFKDEED
;
A
#
# COMPACT_ATOMS: atom_id res chain seq x y z
N MET A 1 -39.07 7.25 -46.20
CA MET A 1 -37.67 7.65 -46.46
C MET A 1 -37.34 8.76 -45.48
N GLU A 2 -36.99 8.41 -44.28
CA GLU A 2 -36.50 9.35 -43.25
C GLU A 2 -35.06 9.01 -42.95
N SER A 3 -34.22 9.99 -43.17
CA SER A 3 -32.78 9.91 -42.98
C SER A 3 -32.46 10.12 -41.51
N GLU A 4 -31.99 9.07 -40.83
CA GLU A 4 -31.40 9.18 -39.49
C GLU A 4 -30.04 9.90 -39.55
N ASP A 5 -30.03 11.08 -38.97
CA ASP A 5 -28.85 11.91 -38.78
C ASP A 5 -28.05 11.38 -37.56
N LYS A 6 -27.02 10.58 -37.84
CA LYS A 6 -26.10 10.08 -36.81
C LYS A 6 -25.14 11.19 -36.39
N ASN A 7 -25.51 11.95 -35.37
CA ASN A 7 -24.63 12.88 -34.68
C ASN A 7 -23.58 12.11 -33.86
N GLN A 8 -22.49 11.71 -34.50
CA GLN A 8 -21.28 11.27 -33.81
C GLN A 8 -20.65 12.44 -33.08
N VAL A 9 -20.89 12.56 -31.78
CA VAL A 9 -20.13 13.46 -30.92
C VAL A 9 -18.70 12.93 -30.80
N LYS A 10 -17.77 13.46 -31.62
CA LYS A 10 -16.34 13.21 -31.49
C LYS A 10 -15.90 13.62 -30.09
N ALA A 11 -15.41 12.67 -29.30
CA ALA A 11 -14.82 12.90 -27.99
C ALA A 11 -13.55 13.79 -28.17
N THR A 12 -13.71 15.09 -28.02
CA THR A 12 -12.60 16.03 -28.05
C THR A 12 -11.84 15.96 -26.72
N ASN A 13 -10.51 15.84 -26.82
CA ASN A 13 -9.57 15.81 -25.70
C ASN A 13 -9.91 16.94 -24.69
N PRO A 14 -10.11 16.64 -23.39
CA PRO A 14 -10.42 17.66 -22.38
C PRO A 14 -9.42 18.83 -22.35
N VAL A 15 -8.14 18.58 -22.61
CA VAL A 15 -7.10 19.60 -22.68
C VAL A 15 -7.27 20.53 -23.88
N GLU A 16 -7.74 20.02 -25.01
CA GLU A 16 -8.08 20.83 -26.18
C GLU A 16 -9.37 21.62 -25.97
N ARG A 17 -10.34 21.07 -25.25
CA ARG A 17 -11.54 21.79 -24.80
C ARG A 17 -11.15 22.94 -23.86
N ILE A 18 -10.26 22.70 -22.89
CA ILE A 18 -9.74 23.74 -21.99
C ILE A 18 -9.02 24.83 -22.79
N LYS A 19 -8.13 24.46 -23.72
CA LYS A 19 -7.44 25.41 -24.61
C LYS A 19 -8.41 26.13 -25.56
N GLY A 20 -9.43 25.43 -26.06
CA GLY A 20 -10.45 25.98 -26.94
C GLY A 20 -11.40 26.97 -26.25
N THR A 21 -11.80 26.65 -25.00
CA THR A 21 -12.70 27.50 -24.20
C THR A 21 -11.99 28.75 -23.69
N VAL A 22 -10.72 28.63 -23.30
CA VAL A 22 -9.88 29.78 -22.94
C VAL A 22 -9.62 30.69 -24.16
N LYS A 23 -9.55 30.14 -25.38
CA LYS A 23 -9.46 30.94 -26.62
C LYS A 23 -10.78 31.66 -26.96
N LYS A 24 -11.94 31.16 -26.57
CA LYS A 24 -13.26 31.77 -26.82
C LYS A 24 -13.64 32.84 -25.77
N ALA A 25 -13.02 32.84 -24.59
CA ALA A 25 -13.17 33.94 -23.64
C ALA A 25 -12.32 35.10 -24.10
N ARG A 26 -12.95 36.17 -24.62
CA ARG A 26 -12.31 37.36 -25.19
C ARG A 26 -11.36 38.10 -24.22
N ASP A 27 -11.42 37.82 -22.93
CA ASP A 27 -10.50 38.39 -21.92
C ASP A 27 -9.66 37.26 -21.29
N LYS A 28 -8.45 37.10 -21.82
CA LYS A 28 -7.46 36.24 -21.13
C LYS A 28 -7.22 36.79 -19.72
N PRO A 29 -7.13 35.93 -18.70
CA PRO A 29 -6.78 36.39 -17.35
C PRO A 29 -5.50 37.24 -17.39
N LYS A 30 -5.52 38.41 -16.76
CA LYS A 30 -4.33 39.24 -16.55
C LYS A 30 -3.34 38.44 -15.69
N LYS A 31 -2.07 38.88 -15.62
CA LYS A 31 -1.06 38.19 -14.82
C LYS A 31 -0.48 39.15 -13.78
N PHE A 32 -0.42 38.70 -12.53
CA PHE A 32 0.50 39.21 -11.52
C PHE A 32 1.80 38.42 -11.58
N GLY A 33 2.84 39.00 -12.21
CA GLY A 33 4.05 38.25 -12.49
C GLY A 33 3.75 37.00 -13.33
N ARG A 34 3.88 35.80 -12.71
CA ARG A 34 3.61 34.50 -13.36
C ARG A 34 2.21 33.93 -13.08
N LEU A 35 1.45 34.59 -12.20
CA LEU A 35 0.12 34.09 -11.79
C LEU A 35 -1.00 34.73 -12.63
N PRO A 36 -1.84 33.93 -13.29
CA PRO A 36 -3.03 34.46 -13.92
C PRO A 36 -4.06 34.87 -12.85
N TYR A 37 -4.72 36.01 -13.06
CA TYR A 37 -5.77 36.48 -12.18
C TYR A 37 -6.95 37.08 -12.96
N THR A 38 -8.12 36.90 -12.39
CA THR A 38 -9.36 37.56 -12.81
C THR A 38 -10.34 37.58 -11.63
N SER A 39 -11.52 38.15 -11.80
CA SER A 39 -12.53 38.15 -10.73
C SER A 39 -12.99 36.72 -10.36
N GLY A 40 -13.43 36.51 -9.11
CA GLY A 40 -13.95 35.22 -8.66
C GLY A 40 -15.12 34.73 -9.54
N ASN A 41 -16.05 35.65 -9.87
CA ASN A 41 -17.18 35.31 -10.77
C ASN A 41 -16.70 34.85 -12.15
N LYS A 42 -15.62 35.45 -12.69
CA LYS A 42 -15.07 35.00 -13.96
C LYS A 42 -14.43 33.62 -13.88
N TRP A 43 -13.78 33.28 -12.73
CA TRP A 43 -13.30 31.93 -12.50
C TRP A 43 -14.43 30.91 -12.43
N ILE A 44 -15.58 31.26 -11.83
CA ILE A 44 -16.77 30.40 -11.79
C ILE A 44 -17.30 30.14 -13.21
N GLU A 45 -17.38 31.20 -14.06
CA GLU A 45 -17.79 31.04 -15.46
C GLU A 45 -16.83 30.14 -16.26
N ILE A 46 -15.52 30.33 -16.06
CA ILE A 46 -14.52 29.45 -16.67
C ILE A 46 -14.72 28.01 -16.20
N GLY A 47 -14.93 27.79 -14.90
CA GLY A 47 -15.17 26.48 -14.33
C GLY A 47 -16.43 25.81 -14.86
N LYS A 48 -17.55 26.56 -15.00
CA LYS A 48 -18.80 26.02 -15.60
C LYS A 48 -18.64 25.56 -17.04
N ALA A 49 -17.67 26.11 -17.78
CA ALA A 49 -17.39 25.68 -19.15
C ALA A 49 -16.52 24.42 -19.24
N LEU A 50 -15.97 23.95 -18.10
CA LEU A 50 -15.22 22.69 -18.02
C LEU A 50 -16.18 21.53 -17.75
N ALA A 51 -15.81 20.33 -18.22
CA ALA A 51 -16.56 19.13 -17.87
C ALA A 51 -16.38 18.83 -16.37
N ASN A 52 -17.45 18.38 -15.73
CA ASN A 52 -17.36 17.86 -14.38
C ASN A 52 -16.42 16.64 -14.32
N PRO A 53 -15.67 16.46 -13.24
CA PRO A 53 -14.81 15.28 -13.08
C PRO A 53 -15.68 14.01 -13.04
N ILE A 54 -15.14 12.93 -13.60
CA ILE A 54 -15.71 11.59 -13.50
C ILE A 54 -15.19 10.94 -12.23
N TYR A 55 -16.07 10.18 -11.56
CA TYR A 55 -15.73 9.37 -10.42
C TYR A 55 -15.64 7.91 -10.84
N PHE A 56 -14.50 7.27 -10.61
CA PHE A 56 -14.30 5.86 -10.88
C PHE A 56 -14.47 5.03 -9.60
N PHE A 57 -14.74 3.74 -9.79
CA PHE A 57 -14.78 2.73 -8.75
C PHE A 57 -15.59 3.19 -7.52
N PHE A 58 -16.92 3.29 -7.69
CA PHE A 58 -17.84 3.68 -6.62
C PHE A 58 -17.50 5.03 -5.94
N ARG A 59 -17.04 6.01 -6.68
CA ARG A 59 -16.60 7.34 -6.21
C ARG A 59 -15.34 7.32 -5.34
N MET A 60 -14.54 6.26 -5.38
CA MET A 60 -13.28 6.20 -4.65
C MET A 60 -12.17 7.01 -5.31
N ILE A 61 -12.17 7.07 -6.63
CA ILE A 61 -11.15 7.75 -7.42
C ILE A 61 -11.78 8.91 -8.19
N VAL A 62 -11.15 10.07 -8.11
CA VAL A 62 -11.60 11.28 -8.80
C VAL A 62 -10.70 11.56 -9.99
N GLN A 63 -11.31 11.80 -11.15
CA GLN A 63 -10.62 12.12 -12.38
C GLN A 63 -9.85 13.44 -12.25
N PHE A 64 -8.67 13.51 -12.90
CA PHE A 64 -7.76 14.66 -12.90
C PHE A 64 -7.15 15.00 -11.52
N GLU A 65 -7.27 14.10 -10.55
CA GLU A 65 -6.75 14.31 -9.21
C GLU A 65 -5.65 13.31 -8.85
N ILE A 66 -4.91 13.60 -7.77
CA ILE A 66 -3.97 12.67 -7.15
C ILE A 66 -4.70 11.92 -6.06
N ASN A 67 -4.93 10.64 -6.31
CA ASN A 67 -5.59 9.72 -5.42
C ASN A 67 -4.55 8.80 -4.79
N ILE A 68 -4.50 8.72 -3.46
CA ILE A 68 -3.62 7.78 -2.74
C ILE A 68 -4.45 6.69 -2.09
N ILE A 69 -4.01 5.44 -2.24
CA ILE A 69 -4.50 4.27 -1.51
C ILE A 69 -3.40 3.83 -0.56
N PHE A 70 -3.65 3.87 0.75
CA PHE A 70 -2.62 3.49 1.71
C PHE A 70 -3.11 2.50 2.77
N SER A 71 -2.20 1.69 3.25
CA SER A 71 -2.44 0.77 4.37
C SER A 71 -1.13 0.11 4.83
N ALA A 72 -1.19 -0.71 5.87
CA ALA A 72 -0.10 -1.61 6.26
C ALA A 72 0.25 -2.59 5.12
N ALA A 73 1.41 -3.24 5.22
CA ALA A 73 1.79 -4.30 4.29
C ALA A 73 0.76 -5.46 4.29
N ASN A 74 0.67 -6.19 3.18
CA ASN A 74 -0.15 -7.39 3.02
C ASN A 74 -1.67 -7.18 3.23
N THR A 75 -2.20 -5.97 3.07
CA THR A 75 -3.64 -5.70 3.16
C THR A 75 -4.39 -5.87 1.84
N GLY A 76 -3.68 -6.03 0.71
CA GLY A 76 -4.27 -6.18 -0.61
C GLY A 76 -4.35 -4.89 -1.43
N LYS A 77 -3.57 -3.83 -1.08
CA LYS A 77 -3.55 -2.56 -1.83
C LYS A 77 -3.35 -2.73 -3.33
N SER A 78 -2.33 -3.52 -3.72
CA SER A 78 -2.00 -3.80 -5.12
C SER A 78 -3.13 -4.54 -5.84
N LEU A 79 -3.84 -5.44 -5.14
CA LEU A 79 -5.02 -6.11 -5.70
C LEU A 79 -6.15 -5.10 -5.96
N LEU A 80 -6.40 -4.21 -5.00
CA LEU A 80 -7.41 -3.17 -5.15
C LEU A 80 -7.04 -2.20 -6.28
N LEU A 81 -5.76 -1.80 -6.36
CA LEU A 81 -5.27 -0.94 -7.44
C LEU A 81 -5.49 -1.57 -8.82
N VAL A 82 -5.11 -2.84 -8.99
CA VAL A 82 -5.30 -3.56 -10.27
C VAL A 82 -6.77 -3.67 -10.61
N GLN A 83 -7.64 -3.98 -9.66
CA GLN A 83 -9.09 -4.05 -9.87
C GLN A 83 -9.67 -2.69 -10.31
N ILE A 84 -9.24 -1.59 -9.68
CA ILE A 84 -9.64 -0.23 -10.09
C ILE A 84 -9.12 0.07 -11.50
N ALA A 85 -7.84 -0.23 -11.77
CA ALA A 85 -7.23 0.01 -13.07
C ALA A 85 -7.90 -0.79 -14.18
N GLU A 86 -8.26 -2.05 -13.91
CA GLU A 86 -8.98 -2.90 -14.86
C GLU A 86 -10.38 -2.38 -15.18
N GLU A 87 -11.14 -1.92 -14.17
CA GLU A 87 -12.45 -1.33 -14.39
C GLU A 87 -12.35 -0.09 -15.29
N ILE A 88 -11.37 0.79 -15.03
CA ILE A 88 -11.13 1.98 -15.85
C ILE A 88 -10.67 1.58 -17.26
N ALA A 89 -9.88 0.51 -17.37
CA ALA A 89 -9.35 0.03 -18.65
C ALA A 89 -10.42 -0.47 -19.62
N ARG A 90 -11.62 -0.76 -19.16
CA ARG A 90 -12.76 -1.09 -20.03
C ARG A 90 -13.17 0.07 -20.94
N GLU A 91 -12.89 1.30 -20.52
CA GLU A 91 -13.33 2.50 -21.25
C GLU A 91 -12.16 3.33 -21.81
N GLN A 92 -10.99 3.33 -21.15
CA GLN A 92 -9.86 4.16 -21.53
C GLN A 92 -8.52 3.52 -21.12
N LYS A 93 -7.44 3.93 -21.78
CA LYS A 93 -6.09 3.42 -21.47
C LYS A 93 -5.66 3.79 -20.05
N VAL A 94 -5.15 2.81 -19.34
CA VAL A 94 -4.56 2.92 -18.00
C VAL A 94 -3.16 2.33 -18.05
N LEU A 95 -2.19 3.04 -17.50
CA LEU A 95 -0.84 2.50 -17.28
C LEU A 95 -0.67 2.20 -15.79
N VAL A 96 -0.32 0.98 -15.47
CA VAL A 96 0.11 0.54 -14.13
C VAL A 96 1.63 0.42 -14.14
N VAL A 97 2.31 1.31 -13.42
CA VAL A 97 3.74 1.22 -13.14
C VAL A 97 3.90 0.36 -11.89
N ASP A 98 4.35 -0.88 -12.09
CA ASP A 98 4.50 -1.88 -11.05
C ASP A 98 5.97 -1.98 -10.63
N CYS A 99 6.26 -1.47 -9.42
CA CYS A 99 7.61 -1.44 -8.89
C CYS A 99 7.95 -2.66 -8.01
N GLU A 100 6.99 -3.56 -7.77
CA GLU A 100 7.17 -4.67 -6.82
C GLU A 100 7.21 -6.05 -7.48
N LEU A 101 6.34 -6.30 -8.45
CA LEU A 101 6.18 -7.63 -9.00
C LEU A 101 6.98 -7.83 -10.28
N SER A 102 7.75 -8.92 -10.33
CA SER A 102 8.30 -9.41 -11.58
C SER A 102 7.21 -9.93 -12.53
N THR A 103 7.51 -9.97 -13.83
CA THR A 103 6.61 -10.54 -14.85
C THR A 103 6.12 -11.94 -14.47
N LYS A 104 6.99 -12.78 -13.89
CA LYS A 104 6.60 -14.14 -13.47
C LYS A 104 5.63 -14.13 -12.28
N GLN A 105 5.88 -13.28 -11.30
CA GLN A 105 4.98 -13.14 -10.13
C GLN A 105 3.62 -12.58 -10.56
N PHE A 106 3.58 -11.64 -11.48
CA PHE A 106 2.34 -11.12 -12.06
C PHE A 106 1.57 -12.23 -12.77
N GLN A 107 2.23 -13.00 -13.67
CA GLN A 107 1.61 -14.12 -14.36
C GLN A 107 1.04 -15.15 -13.37
N MET A 108 1.80 -15.55 -12.34
CA MET A 108 1.32 -16.52 -11.34
C MET A 108 0.12 -16.01 -10.53
N ARG A 109 0.08 -14.72 -10.22
CA ARG A 109 -1.03 -14.09 -9.47
C ARG A 109 -2.35 -14.19 -10.22
N TYR A 110 -2.31 -14.08 -11.55
CA TYR A 110 -3.47 -14.06 -12.44
C TYR A 110 -3.62 -15.34 -13.26
N THR A 111 -3.15 -16.45 -12.72
CA THR A 111 -3.31 -17.79 -13.28
C THR A 111 -3.85 -18.73 -12.20
N ASN A 112 -4.80 -19.57 -12.57
CA ASN A 112 -5.17 -20.74 -11.79
C ASN A 112 -4.16 -21.85 -12.12
N LEU A 113 -3.29 -22.20 -11.18
CA LEU A 113 -2.21 -23.16 -11.41
C LEU A 113 -2.73 -24.61 -11.58
N ASP A 114 -3.93 -24.91 -11.09
CA ASP A 114 -4.52 -26.25 -11.17
C ASP A 114 -5.16 -26.50 -12.55
N THR A 115 -5.84 -25.47 -13.09
CA THR A 115 -6.56 -25.56 -14.38
C THR A 115 -5.78 -25.00 -15.55
N GLY A 116 -4.76 -24.18 -15.29
CA GLY A 116 -4.05 -23.40 -16.29
C GLY A 116 -4.81 -22.18 -16.84
N THR A 117 -6.01 -21.88 -16.29
CA THR A 117 -6.79 -20.73 -16.70
C THR A 117 -6.06 -19.44 -16.35
N VAL A 118 -6.01 -18.52 -17.31
CA VAL A 118 -5.36 -17.20 -17.18
C VAL A 118 -6.40 -16.11 -17.24
N HIS A 119 -6.28 -15.12 -16.37
CA HIS A 119 -7.11 -13.92 -16.42
C HIS A 119 -6.78 -13.08 -17.66
N ILE A 120 -7.80 -12.59 -18.35
CA ILE A 120 -7.64 -11.77 -19.56
C ILE A 120 -8.01 -10.33 -19.20
N PHE A 121 -6.99 -9.47 -19.14
CA PHE A 121 -7.18 -8.04 -18.95
C PHE A 121 -7.69 -7.35 -20.23
N PRO A 122 -8.44 -6.25 -20.11
CA PRO A 122 -8.78 -5.41 -21.26
C PRO A 122 -7.52 -4.91 -21.99
N GLU A 123 -7.58 -4.74 -23.31
CA GLU A 123 -6.44 -4.25 -24.11
C GLU A 123 -5.90 -2.86 -23.68
N ASN A 124 -6.75 -2.06 -23.06
CA ASN A 124 -6.36 -0.76 -22.52
C ASN A 124 -5.65 -0.84 -21.16
N PHE A 125 -5.55 -2.02 -20.54
CA PHE A 125 -4.78 -2.23 -19.32
C PHE A 125 -3.33 -2.45 -19.70
N LEU A 126 -2.51 -1.43 -19.46
CA LEU A 126 -1.07 -1.46 -19.75
C LEU A 126 -0.30 -1.59 -18.45
N ARG A 127 0.73 -2.43 -18.43
CA ARG A 127 1.64 -2.60 -17.30
C ARG A 127 3.07 -2.27 -17.73
N ALA A 128 3.75 -1.44 -16.94
CA ALA A 128 5.18 -1.23 -17.00
C ALA A 128 5.84 -1.87 -15.78
N GLU A 129 6.93 -2.56 -16.00
CA GLU A 129 7.80 -3.16 -14.98
C GLU A 129 9.12 -2.39 -14.96
N ILE A 130 9.75 -2.29 -13.81
CA ILE A 130 11.08 -1.72 -13.69
C ILE A 130 12.08 -2.72 -14.24
N ASP A 131 12.84 -2.30 -15.23
CA ASP A 131 13.98 -3.06 -15.75
C ASP A 131 15.28 -2.52 -15.12
N PRO A 132 15.95 -3.28 -14.25
CA PRO A 132 17.19 -2.84 -13.63
C PRO A 132 18.28 -2.45 -14.63
N ASP A 133 18.33 -3.12 -15.79
CA ASP A 133 19.35 -2.88 -16.83
C ASP A 133 19.18 -1.50 -17.52
N LEU A 134 17.97 -0.93 -17.43
CA LEU A 134 17.67 0.42 -17.95
C LEU A 134 17.94 1.55 -16.94
N LEU A 135 18.37 1.21 -15.72
CA LEU A 135 18.59 2.18 -14.64
C LEU A 135 20.05 2.54 -14.41
N ASP A 136 21.01 1.98 -15.15
CA ASP A 136 22.45 2.11 -14.91
C ASP A 136 22.93 3.58 -14.74
N ASP A 137 22.30 4.52 -15.47
CA ASP A 137 22.66 5.95 -15.45
C ASP A 137 21.51 6.87 -14.97
N VAL A 138 20.37 6.33 -14.55
CA VAL A 138 19.16 7.11 -14.25
C VAL A 138 18.59 6.70 -12.89
N SER A 139 18.24 7.67 -12.04
CA SER A 139 17.53 7.35 -10.80
C SER A 139 16.17 6.74 -11.08
N LEU A 140 15.72 5.84 -10.19
CA LEU A 140 14.40 5.22 -10.30
C LEU A 140 13.27 6.27 -10.39
N GLU A 141 13.38 7.36 -9.62
CA GLU A 141 12.43 8.46 -9.64
C GLU A 141 12.37 9.13 -11.00
N ASP A 142 13.53 9.35 -11.64
CA ASP A 142 13.59 9.96 -12.96
C ASP A 142 13.05 9.03 -14.05
N ALA A 143 13.39 7.72 -14.00
CA ALA A 143 12.88 6.72 -14.93
C ALA A 143 11.35 6.62 -14.89
N ILE A 144 10.76 6.58 -13.68
CA ILE A 144 9.31 6.59 -13.51
C ILE A 144 8.71 7.89 -14.03
N PHE A 145 9.33 9.02 -13.71
CA PHE A 145 8.86 10.33 -14.16
C PHE A 145 8.83 10.44 -15.67
N ASP A 146 9.91 10.02 -16.34
CA ASP A 146 10.02 10.03 -17.80
C ASP A 146 9.01 9.08 -18.45
N SER A 147 8.80 7.90 -17.85
CA SER A 147 7.78 6.94 -18.30
C SER A 147 6.37 7.52 -18.19
N VAL A 148 6.04 8.17 -17.07
CA VAL A 148 4.75 8.86 -16.88
C VAL A 148 4.57 9.99 -17.86
N GLU A 149 5.63 10.79 -18.11
CA GLU A 149 5.55 11.88 -19.07
C GLU A 149 5.38 11.37 -20.50
N GLN A 150 6.09 10.31 -20.89
CA GLN A 150 5.95 9.70 -22.22
C GLN A 150 4.53 9.13 -22.40
N ALA A 151 4.05 8.35 -21.44
CA ALA A 151 2.67 7.82 -21.46
C ALA A 151 1.63 8.94 -21.60
N ALA A 152 1.83 10.06 -20.90
CA ALA A 152 0.96 11.22 -21.01
C ALA A 152 0.98 11.87 -22.41
N LYS A 153 2.15 11.92 -23.07
CA LYS A 153 2.32 12.38 -24.45
C LYS A 153 1.62 11.45 -25.44
N ASP A 154 1.67 10.15 -25.19
CA ASP A 154 0.99 9.11 -25.98
C ASP A 154 -0.53 9.05 -25.73
N GLY A 155 -1.04 9.96 -24.91
CA GLY A 155 -2.48 10.13 -24.68
C GLY A 155 -3.05 9.33 -23.52
N ILE A 156 -2.24 8.57 -22.77
CA ILE A 156 -2.69 7.86 -21.56
C ILE A 156 -2.95 8.89 -20.46
N LYS A 157 -4.15 8.88 -19.88
CA LYS A 157 -4.58 9.89 -18.89
C LYS A 157 -4.72 9.35 -17.48
N VAL A 158 -4.76 8.05 -17.32
CA VAL A 158 -4.82 7.40 -16.00
C VAL A 158 -3.53 6.62 -15.77
N ILE A 159 -2.81 7.00 -14.72
CA ILE A 159 -1.54 6.38 -14.35
C ILE A 159 -1.65 5.89 -12.92
N CYS A 160 -1.38 4.61 -12.73
CA CYS A 160 -1.29 3.94 -11.44
C CYS A 160 0.18 3.71 -11.08
N ILE A 161 0.57 3.90 -9.83
CA ILE A 161 1.95 3.68 -9.34
C ILE A 161 1.90 2.78 -8.10
N ASP A 162 2.47 1.60 -8.19
CA ASP A 162 2.58 0.62 -7.12
C ASP A 162 4.05 0.29 -6.83
N ASN A 163 4.74 0.84 -5.80
CA ASN A 163 4.19 1.79 -4.84
C ASN A 163 5.20 2.95 -4.59
N LEU A 164 4.68 4.02 -4.00
CA LEU A 164 5.47 5.21 -3.67
C LEU A 164 6.62 4.92 -2.67
N THR A 165 6.41 3.96 -1.76
CA THR A 165 7.40 3.62 -0.72
C THR A 165 8.64 2.95 -1.30
N PHE A 166 8.50 2.21 -2.40
CA PHE A 166 9.61 1.61 -3.12
C PHE A 166 10.50 2.68 -3.77
N ILE A 167 9.89 3.74 -4.28
CA ILE A 167 10.57 4.84 -4.94
C ILE A 167 11.34 5.69 -3.92
N CYS A 168 10.84 5.81 -2.69
CA CYS A 168 11.37 6.71 -1.67
C CYS A 168 11.87 5.93 -0.45
N THR A 169 13.08 5.35 -0.50
CA THR A 169 13.54 4.31 0.47
C THR A 169 14.26 4.78 1.74
N ASP A 170 14.77 6.02 1.89
CA ASP A 170 15.66 6.38 3.02
C ASP A 170 15.27 7.56 3.94
N ALA A 171 16.05 7.82 4.98
CA ALA A 171 15.79 8.79 6.05
C ALA A 171 15.65 10.25 5.56
N GLU A 172 16.15 10.57 4.39
CA GLU A 172 15.91 11.81 3.63
C GLU A 172 14.53 11.82 2.94
N LYS A 173 13.75 10.81 3.21
CA LYS A 173 12.49 10.39 2.54
C LYS A 173 11.46 11.50 2.35
N ALA A 174 11.26 12.34 3.34
CA ALA A 174 10.20 13.36 3.25
C ALA A 174 10.51 14.39 2.16
N GLU A 175 11.77 14.78 1.98
CA GLU A 175 12.15 15.79 0.99
C GLU A 175 12.13 15.23 -0.44
N VAL A 176 12.67 14.02 -0.62
CA VAL A 176 12.66 13.30 -1.92
C VAL A 176 11.22 13.06 -2.35
N THR A 177 10.39 12.51 -1.45
CA THR A 177 8.96 12.28 -1.71
C THR A 177 8.23 13.58 -2.10
N ILE A 178 8.52 14.68 -1.41
CA ILE A 178 7.91 15.98 -1.73
C ILE A 178 8.35 16.48 -3.11
N LYS A 179 9.64 16.35 -3.46
CA LYS A 179 10.17 16.73 -4.77
C LYS A 179 9.51 15.89 -5.87
N PHE A 180 9.44 14.57 -5.68
CA PHE A 180 8.77 13.65 -6.60
C PHE A 180 7.30 14.01 -6.79
N MET A 181 6.54 14.18 -5.71
CA MET A 181 5.13 14.57 -5.78
C MET A 181 4.91 15.93 -6.45
N ARG A 182 5.77 16.90 -6.24
CA ARG A 182 5.69 18.20 -6.94
C ARG A 182 5.90 18.05 -8.46
N ARG A 183 6.78 17.16 -8.89
CA ARG A 183 6.96 16.83 -10.32
C ARG A 183 5.70 16.19 -10.89
N LEU A 184 5.11 15.20 -10.17
CA LEU A 184 3.84 14.58 -10.56
C LEU A 184 2.68 15.58 -10.64
N ILE A 185 2.57 16.51 -9.68
CA ILE A 185 1.58 17.60 -9.71
C ILE A 185 1.75 18.45 -10.99
N LYS A 186 2.99 18.75 -11.39
CA LYS A 186 3.26 19.48 -12.62
C LYS A 186 2.80 18.70 -13.85
N LEU A 187 3.12 17.40 -13.95
CA LEU A 187 2.65 16.55 -15.03
C LEU A 187 1.11 16.43 -15.06
N LYS A 188 0.51 16.19 -13.89
CA LYS A 188 -0.96 16.17 -13.74
C LYS A 188 -1.60 17.41 -14.37
N LYS A 189 -1.11 18.61 -14.02
CA LYS A 189 -1.63 19.87 -14.53
C LYS A 189 -1.33 20.10 -16.01
N THR A 190 -0.17 19.65 -16.49
CA THR A 190 0.24 19.85 -17.89
C THR A 190 -0.56 18.99 -18.85
N TYR A 191 -0.79 17.74 -18.47
CA TYR A 191 -1.39 16.72 -19.36
C TYR A 191 -2.81 16.33 -18.98
N GLY A 192 -3.37 16.85 -17.86
CA GLY A 192 -4.67 16.48 -17.35
C GLY A 192 -4.71 15.01 -16.92
N LEU A 193 -3.77 14.61 -16.04
CA LEU A 193 -3.67 13.21 -15.58
C LEU A 193 -4.53 12.96 -14.36
N THR A 194 -5.00 11.73 -14.27
CA THR A 194 -5.49 11.09 -13.04
C THR A 194 -4.37 10.20 -12.52
N LEU A 195 -3.91 10.43 -11.31
CA LEU A 195 -2.86 9.64 -10.68
C LEU A 195 -3.48 8.82 -9.56
N ILE A 196 -3.20 7.51 -9.53
CA ILE A 196 -3.61 6.59 -8.47
C ILE A 196 -2.34 5.96 -7.90
N ILE A 197 -2.00 6.29 -6.66
CA ILE A 197 -0.70 5.93 -6.08
C ILE A 197 -0.92 5.10 -4.84
N VAL A 198 -0.25 3.95 -4.77
CA VAL A 198 -0.22 3.12 -3.56
C VAL A 198 0.90 3.56 -2.64
N ALA A 199 0.61 3.61 -1.34
CA ALA A 199 1.60 3.91 -0.32
C ALA A 199 1.45 3.00 0.90
N HIS A 200 2.54 2.79 1.64
CA HIS A 200 2.50 2.05 2.90
C HIS A 200 2.20 2.98 4.08
N SER A 201 1.53 2.41 5.08
CA SER A 201 1.47 3.00 6.41
C SER A 201 2.47 2.30 7.34
N PRO A 202 3.02 3.01 8.36
CA PRO A 202 3.75 2.36 9.44
C PRO A 202 2.89 1.33 10.17
N LYS A 203 3.53 0.47 10.96
CA LYS A 203 2.80 -0.40 11.89
C LYS A 203 1.93 0.45 12.81
N ARG A 204 0.66 0.11 12.90
CA ARG A 204 -0.34 0.85 13.68
C ARG A 204 -1.08 -0.05 14.66
N ASP A 205 -1.64 0.54 15.69
CA ASP A 205 -2.55 -0.13 16.62
C ASP A 205 -3.90 -0.39 15.93
N ALA A 206 -4.19 -1.66 15.66
CA ALA A 206 -5.42 -2.08 14.98
C ALA A 206 -6.71 -1.84 15.80
N SER A 207 -6.59 -1.42 17.06
CA SER A 207 -7.73 -1.03 17.90
C SER A 207 -8.15 0.44 17.73
N LYS A 208 -7.41 1.20 16.91
CA LYS A 208 -7.68 2.62 16.67
C LYS A 208 -8.17 2.84 15.23
N PRO A 209 -9.07 3.81 15.00
CA PRO A 209 -9.48 4.20 13.66
C PRO A 209 -8.29 4.64 12.80
N ILE A 210 -8.36 4.42 11.50
CA ILE A 210 -7.34 4.90 10.57
C ILE A 210 -7.53 6.41 10.35
N THR A 211 -6.42 7.14 10.42
CA THR A 211 -6.41 8.59 10.27
C THR A 211 -5.48 9.05 9.15
N ARG A 212 -5.43 10.35 8.89
CA ARG A 212 -4.50 10.96 7.94
C ARG A 212 -3.05 10.77 8.36
N ASP A 213 -2.78 10.68 9.66
CA ASP A 213 -1.45 10.58 10.23
C ASP A 213 -0.85 9.17 10.06
N ASP A 214 -1.69 8.18 9.70
CA ASP A 214 -1.25 6.82 9.39
C ASP A 214 -0.63 6.68 7.98
N LEU A 215 -0.66 7.73 7.15
CA LEU A 215 0.08 7.72 5.88
C LEU A 215 1.57 7.97 6.13
N SER A 216 2.42 7.06 5.68
CA SER A 216 3.88 7.20 5.77
C SER A 216 4.36 8.45 5.02
N GLY A 217 5.24 9.24 5.64
CA GLY A 217 5.72 10.52 5.09
C GLY A 217 4.91 11.75 5.51
N SER A 218 3.92 11.59 6.40
CA SER A 218 3.31 12.62 7.24
C SER A 218 2.42 13.68 6.57
N SER A 219 2.06 14.68 7.36
CA SER A 219 1.24 15.86 7.02
C SER A 219 1.66 16.59 5.74
N LYS A 220 2.96 16.58 5.38
CA LYS A 220 3.48 17.24 4.17
C LYS A 220 3.03 16.51 2.90
N LEU A 221 3.07 15.16 2.87
CA LEU A 221 2.58 14.37 1.74
C LEU A 221 1.06 14.55 1.62
N MET A 222 0.35 14.47 2.74
CA MET A 222 -1.10 14.68 2.79
C MET A 222 -1.52 16.04 2.22
N ALA A 223 -0.70 17.09 2.37
CA ALA A 223 -0.98 18.41 1.80
C ALA A 223 -0.88 18.45 0.27
N LEU A 224 -0.09 17.57 -0.35
CA LEU A 224 0.17 17.53 -1.79
C LEU A 224 -0.81 16.67 -2.60
N ILE A 225 -1.60 15.84 -1.96
CA ILE A 225 -2.57 14.96 -2.59
C ILE A 225 -3.97 15.55 -2.53
N ASP A 226 -4.85 15.09 -3.39
CA ASP A 226 -6.22 15.57 -3.46
C ASP A 226 -7.16 14.65 -2.69
N ASN A 227 -7.04 13.33 -2.89
CA ASN A 227 -7.85 12.31 -2.23
C ASN A 227 -6.99 11.22 -1.59
N ALA A 228 -7.44 10.68 -0.45
CA ALA A 228 -6.77 9.58 0.22
C ALA A 228 -7.79 8.56 0.74
N LEU A 229 -7.56 7.32 0.37
CA LEU A 229 -8.28 6.13 0.81
C LEU A 229 -7.38 5.29 1.71
N ALA A 230 -7.89 4.90 2.85
CA ALA A 230 -7.24 3.95 3.73
C ALA A 230 -7.88 2.57 3.59
N VAL A 231 -7.07 1.52 3.53
CA VAL A 231 -7.55 0.14 3.55
C VAL A 231 -7.20 -0.50 4.89
N GLY A 232 -8.23 -0.92 5.63
CA GLY A 232 -8.09 -1.61 6.91
C GLY A 232 -8.42 -3.09 6.79
N VAL A 233 -7.78 -3.92 7.65
CA VAL A 233 -8.17 -5.32 7.85
C VAL A 233 -9.22 -5.36 8.95
N SER A 234 -10.32 -6.06 8.71
CA SER A 234 -11.36 -6.23 9.71
C SER A 234 -10.94 -7.20 10.80
N ALA A 235 -11.26 -6.86 12.04
CA ALA A 235 -11.12 -7.78 13.15
C ALA A 235 -12.18 -8.91 13.14
N LYS A 236 -13.27 -8.76 12.36
CA LYS A 236 -14.35 -9.76 12.24
C LYS A 236 -13.90 -10.98 11.45
N ASP A 237 -13.06 -10.79 10.40
CA ASP A 237 -12.61 -11.85 9.49
C ASP A 237 -11.30 -11.43 8.79
N SER A 238 -10.33 -12.32 8.73
CA SER A 238 -9.03 -12.11 8.12
C SER A 238 -9.08 -11.85 6.60
N GLN A 239 -10.13 -12.29 5.90
CA GLN A 239 -10.38 -12.01 4.48
C GLN A 239 -11.15 -10.71 4.25
N MET A 240 -11.70 -10.13 5.30
CA MET A 240 -12.52 -8.92 5.21
C MET A 240 -11.66 -7.67 5.29
N ARG A 241 -11.97 -6.71 4.42
CA ARG A 241 -11.32 -5.40 4.35
C ARG A 241 -12.36 -4.31 4.43
N TYR A 242 -11.96 -3.16 4.94
CA TYR A 242 -12.78 -1.95 4.81
C TYR A 242 -11.97 -0.83 4.16
N VAL A 243 -12.64 -0.03 3.37
CA VAL A 243 -12.06 1.13 2.68
C VAL A 243 -12.72 2.38 3.23
N LYS A 244 -11.89 3.30 3.71
CA LYS A 244 -12.29 4.57 4.34
C LYS A 244 -11.71 5.74 3.59
N THR A 245 -12.52 6.78 3.38
CA THR A 245 -12.03 8.06 2.88
C THR A 245 -11.46 8.87 4.06
N VAL A 246 -10.17 9.21 4.01
CA VAL A 246 -9.51 10.03 5.03
C VAL A 246 -9.21 11.45 4.54
N LYS A 247 -9.23 11.66 3.23
CA LYS A 247 -9.18 12.97 2.59
C LYS A 247 -9.97 12.96 1.29
N PHE A 248 -10.73 14.01 1.06
CA PHE A 248 -11.48 14.24 -0.16
C PHE A 248 -11.64 15.75 -0.36
N ARG A 249 -11.26 16.28 -1.52
CA ARG A 249 -11.30 17.73 -1.76
C ARG A 249 -12.57 18.22 -2.42
N ASP A 250 -13.30 17.31 -3.05
CA ASP A 250 -14.33 17.68 -4.00
C ASP A 250 -15.67 17.95 -3.31
N ASP A 251 -16.05 17.12 -2.31
CA ASP A 251 -17.35 17.17 -1.66
C ASP A 251 -17.33 16.41 -0.32
N GLU A 252 -18.47 15.94 0.16
CA GLU A 252 -18.60 15.04 1.28
C GLU A 252 -17.83 13.74 1.07
N TYR A 253 -17.27 13.19 2.15
CA TYR A 253 -16.51 11.93 2.09
C TYR A 253 -17.41 10.79 1.64
N PRO A 254 -17.09 10.08 0.52
CA PRO A 254 -17.91 8.95 0.04
C PRO A 254 -18.00 7.83 1.06
N TYR A 255 -16.93 7.62 1.85
CA TYR A 255 -16.80 6.55 2.83
C TYR A 255 -16.21 7.10 4.13
N PRO A 256 -17.00 7.86 4.93
CA PRO A 256 -16.55 8.34 6.23
C PRO A 256 -16.42 7.18 7.23
N ALA A 257 -15.92 7.47 8.43
CA ALA A 257 -15.73 6.47 9.49
C ALA A 257 -17.02 5.72 9.86
N GLU A 258 -18.13 6.43 9.85
CA GLU A 258 -19.47 5.93 10.18
C GLU A 258 -20.09 5.06 9.06
N SER A 259 -19.47 5.02 7.89
CA SER A 259 -20.00 4.33 6.70
C SER A 259 -18.90 3.94 5.73
N VAL A 260 -17.95 3.13 6.20
CA VAL A 260 -16.85 2.58 5.38
C VAL A 260 -17.38 1.55 4.39
N ALA A 261 -16.73 1.41 3.23
CA ALA A 261 -17.06 0.34 2.29
C ALA A 261 -16.39 -0.96 2.74
N VAL A 262 -17.18 -2.01 2.88
CA VAL A 262 -16.71 -3.33 3.32
C VAL A 262 -16.57 -4.25 2.13
N TYR A 263 -15.46 -4.98 2.07
CA TYR A 263 -15.13 -5.93 1.02
C TYR A 263 -14.64 -7.25 1.62
N ARG A 264 -14.83 -8.33 0.87
CA ARG A 264 -14.18 -9.61 1.10
C ARG A 264 -13.18 -9.87 -0.02
N ILE A 265 -11.95 -10.26 0.32
CA ILE A 265 -10.97 -10.71 -0.68
C ILE A 265 -11.30 -12.16 -0.99
N GLU A 266 -11.61 -12.44 -2.25
CA GLU A 266 -11.91 -13.78 -2.75
C GLU A 266 -11.14 -14.06 -4.03
N LYS A 267 -10.63 -15.29 -4.16
CA LYS A 267 -10.08 -15.78 -5.41
C LYS A 267 -11.18 -16.51 -6.17
N GLN A 268 -11.57 -15.94 -7.31
CA GLN A 268 -12.49 -16.58 -8.24
C GLN A 268 -11.69 -17.11 -9.43
N ASP A 269 -11.53 -18.42 -9.48
CA ASP A 269 -10.68 -19.13 -10.45
C ASP A 269 -9.24 -18.56 -10.51
N CYS A 270 -8.92 -17.77 -11.54
CA CYS A 270 -7.60 -17.19 -11.75
C CYS A 270 -7.45 -15.75 -11.25
N TYR A 271 -8.52 -15.11 -10.72
CA TYR A 271 -8.54 -13.70 -10.33
C TYR A 271 -8.91 -13.51 -8.87
N THR A 272 -8.02 -12.84 -8.11
CA THR A 272 -8.28 -12.44 -6.73
C THR A 272 -8.77 -11.00 -6.70
N GLN A 273 -9.94 -10.76 -6.09
CA GLN A 273 -10.61 -9.47 -6.12
C GLN A 273 -11.25 -9.10 -4.78
N PHE A 274 -11.58 -7.83 -4.65
CA PHE A 274 -12.37 -7.25 -3.57
C PHE A 274 -13.85 -7.34 -3.94
N ILE A 275 -14.59 -8.22 -3.27
CA ILE A 275 -16.03 -8.38 -3.45
C ILE A 275 -16.75 -7.48 -2.44
N TYR A 276 -17.50 -6.51 -2.94
CA TYR A 276 -18.25 -5.59 -2.11
C TYR A 276 -19.31 -6.30 -1.27
N GLN A 277 -19.34 -6.02 0.03
CA GLN A 277 -20.25 -6.63 1.02
C GLN A 277 -21.27 -5.63 1.58
N GLY A 278 -21.08 -4.34 1.36
CA GLY A 278 -21.95 -3.31 1.92
C GLY A 278 -21.18 -2.20 2.62
N ARG A 279 -21.85 -1.52 3.52
CA ARG A 279 -21.28 -0.45 4.35
C ARG A 279 -21.45 -0.78 5.83
N ASP A 280 -20.49 -0.33 6.64
CA ASP A 280 -20.52 -0.54 8.08
C ASP A 280 -19.77 0.60 8.79
N ASP A 281 -19.92 0.71 10.11
CA ASP A 281 -19.12 1.64 10.91
C ASP A 281 -17.69 1.08 11.08
N GLU A 282 -16.67 1.93 10.93
CA GLU A 282 -15.27 1.51 11.09
C GLU A 282 -15.02 0.85 12.46
N ARG A 283 -15.70 1.32 13.51
CA ARG A 283 -15.55 0.79 14.88
C ARG A 283 -15.85 -0.70 14.98
N GLU A 284 -16.77 -1.19 14.15
CA GLU A 284 -17.13 -2.62 14.09
C GLU A 284 -16.01 -3.49 13.52
N HIS A 285 -15.06 -2.89 12.81
CA HIS A 285 -13.93 -3.58 12.19
C HIS A 285 -12.63 -3.44 12.97
N LEU A 286 -12.63 -2.65 14.05
CA LEU A 286 -11.45 -2.46 14.89
C LEU A 286 -11.29 -3.62 15.86
N ARG A 287 -10.02 -3.97 16.16
CA ARG A 287 -9.73 -4.95 17.19
C ARG A 287 -10.19 -4.40 18.55
N GLN A 288 -11.18 -5.04 19.15
CA GLN A 288 -11.58 -4.66 20.51
C GLN A 288 -10.44 -5.03 21.47
N LYS A 289 -10.01 -4.08 22.27
CA LYS A 289 -9.16 -4.35 23.42
C LYS A 289 -10.03 -4.94 24.54
N ASN A 290 -10.38 -6.19 24.41
CA ASN A 290 -10.99 -6.90 25.52
C ASN A 290 -9.94 -7.02 26.64
N GLN A 291 -10.38 -6.85 27.88
CA GLN A 291 -9.54 -7.09 29.06
C GLN A 291 -8.90 -8.50 29.00
N LEU A 292 -9.62 -9.46 28.43
CA LEU A 292 -9.13 -10.82 28.16
C LEU A 292 -7.91 -10.81 27.24
N THR A 293 -7.95 -10.13 26.09
CA THR A 293 -6.80 -10.07 25.17
C THR A 293 -5.61 -9.32 25.79
N GLU A 294 -5.87 -8.31 26.63
CA GLU A 294 -4.79 -7.64 27.36
C GLU A 294 -4.16 -8.55 28.42
N MET A 295 -4.96 -9.39 29.07
CA MET A 295 -4.46 -10.39 30.02
C MET A 295 -3.73 -11.52 29.32
N GLU A 296 -4.21 -11.98 28.17
CA GLU A 296 -3.55 -12.98 27.32
C GLU A 296 -2.18 -12.47 26.83
N ASP A 297 -2.11 -11.26 26.31
CA ASP A 297 -0.83 -10.64 25.93
C ASP A 297 0.13 -10.51 27.13
N MET A 298 -0.40 -10.15 28.31
CA MET A 298 0.40 -10.05 29.53
C MET A 298 0.95 -11.39 29.95
N GLN A 299 0.12 -12.44 29.86
CA GLN A 299 0.50 -13.80 30.20
C GLN A 299 1.55 -14.32 29.20
N GLU A 300 1.34 -14.14 27.90
CA GLU A 300 2.27 -14.51 26.87
C GLU A 300 3.66 -13.86 27.10
N TYR A 301 3.70 -12.56 27.39
CA TYR A 301 4.99 -11.87 27.62
C TYR A 301 5.68 -12.35 28.89
N LEU A 302 4.93 -12.70 29.95
CA LEU A 302 5.47 -13.32 31.15
C LEU A 302 6.06 -14.71 30.86
N ASP A 303 5.36 -15.52 30.09
CA ASP A 303 5.78 -16.88 29.72
C ASP A 303 7.03 -16.86 28.84
N LEU A 304 7.10 -15.95 27.85
CA LEU A 304 8.28 -15.77 27.01
C LEU A 304 9.49 -15.26 27.81
N GLN A 305 9.27 -14.35 28.76
CA GLN A 305 10.33 -13.88 29.67
C GLN A 305 10.80 -15.00 30.59
N ALA A 306 9.91 -15.84 31.11
CA ALA A 306 10.25 -16.99 31.94
C ALA A 306 11.04 -18.06 31.17
N LYS A 307 10.87 -18.16 29.86
CA LYS A 307 11.70 -18.97 28.95
C LYS A 307 13.07 -18.37 28.70
N GLY A 308 13.43 -17.25 29.35
CA GLY A 308 14.74 -16.60 29.25
C GLY A 308 14.88 -15.65 28.04
N MET A 309 13.80 -15.32 27.35
CA MET A 309 13.87 -14.40 26.22
C MET A 309 14.05 -12.94 26.68
N SER A 310 14.95 -12.23 26.02
CA SER A 310 15.13 -10.79 26.22
C SER A 310 13.94 -9.99 25.63
N LEU A 311 13.72 -8.77 26.14
CA LEU A 311 12.68 -7.88 25.60
C LEU A 311 12.82 -7.62 24.08
N LYS A 312 14.05 -7.75 23.54
CA LYS A 312 14.30 -7.62 22.11
C LYS A 312 13.75 -8.81 21.33
N GLN A 313 14.02 -10.01 21.80
CA GLN A 313 13.53 -11.26 21.19
C GLN A 313 12.01 -11.36 21.28
N ILE A 314 11.41 -11.00 22.43
CA ILE A 314 9.96 -10.94 22.59
C ILE A 314 9.34 -9.93 21.61
N ALA A 315 10.00 -8.78 21.40
CA ALA A 315 9.53 -7.78 20.45
C ALA A 315 9.59 -8.26 18.98
N GLU A 316 10.61 -9.04 18.64
CA GLU A 316 10.76 -9.65 17.31
C GLU A 316 9.70 -10.75 17.08
N GLU A 317 9.43 -11.57 18.09
CA GLU A 317 8.46 -12.67 18.00
C GLU A 317 7.00 -12.18 17.99
N THR A 318 6.66 -11.26 18.90
CA THR A 318 5.26 -10.80 19.06
C THR A 318 4.89 -9.59 18.20
N GLY A 319 5.90 -8.92 17.60
CA GLY A 319 5.71 -7.68 16.85
C GLY A 319 5.34 -6.45 17.69
N ALA A 320 5.34 -6.57 19.03
CA ALA A 320 5.08 -5.48 19.93
C ALA A 320 6.36 -4.66 20.22
N SER A 321 6.21 -3.35 20.53
CA SER A 321 7.37 -2.54 20.91
C SER A 321 7.91 -2.95 22.28
N LYS A 322 9.24 -2.86 22.48
CA LYS A 322 9.89 -3.16 23.78
C LYS A 322 9.27 -2.38 24.94
N SER A 323 8.91 -1.11 24.71
CA SER A 323 8.25 -0.27 25.71
C SER A 323 6.85 -0.80 26.08
N THR A 324 6.09 -1.29 25.10
CA THR A 324 4.77 -1.91 25.32
C THR A 324 4.90 -3.22 26.11
N ILE A 325 5.84 -4.07 25.72
CA ILE A 325 6.11 -5.35 26.41
C ILE A 325 6.51 -5.08 27.87
N HIS A 326 7.50 -4.22 28.10
CA HIS A 326 7.95 -3.87 29.46
C HIS A 326 6.82 -3.33 30.33
N ARG A 327 6.00 -2.39 29.79
CA ARG A 327 4.85 -1.84 30.50
C ARG A 327 3.82 -2.91 30.84
N LYS A 328 3.50 -3.84 29.91
CA LYS A 328 2.54 -4.91 30.14
C LYS A 328 3.05 -5.93 31.14
N ILE A 329 4.31 -6.35 31.07
CA ILE A 329 4.94 -7.21 32.07
C ILE A 329 4.87 -6.57 33.46
N LYS A 330 5.27 -5.31 33.59
CA LYS A 330 5.20 -4.56 34.86
C LYS A 330 3.75 -4.49 35.40
N LYS A 331 2.78 -4.28 34.52
CA LYS A 331 1.35 -4.26 34.90
C LYS A 331 0.88 -5.66 35.35
N ALA A 332 1.25 -6.71 34.62
CA ALA A 332 0.92 -8.10 34.96
C ALA A 332 1.47 -8.50 36.34
N LEU A 333 2.74 -8.22 36.61
CA LEU A 333 3.36 -8.47 37.91
C LEU A 333 2.68 -7.66 39.03
N GLY A 334 2.30 -6.41 38.77
CA GLY A 334 1.53 -5.58 39.71
C GLY A 334 0.11 -6.10 39.99
N MET A 335 -0.45 -6.91 39.10
CA MET A 335 -1.74 -7.61 39.26
C MET A 335 -1.59 -9.01 39.89
N GLY A 336 -0.36 -9.42 40.27
CA GLY A 336 -0.10 -10.72 40.85
C GLY A 336 -0.07 -11.88 39.84
N MET A 337 0.03 -11.59 38.53
CA MET A 337 0.19 -12.63 37.52
C MET A 337 1.61 -13.22 37.58
N SER A 338 1.72 -14.50 37.36
CA SER A 338 2.99 -15.24 37.23
C SER A 338 3.01 -16.03 35.91
N ALA A 339 4.22 -16.35 35.43
CA ALA A 339 4.35 -17.20 34.25
C ALA A 339 3.73 -18.59 34.52
N THR A 340 2.97 -19.11 33.54
CA THR A 340 2.47 -20.48 33.58
C THR A 340 3.64 -21.40 33.20
N VAL A 341 4.30 -21.96 34.20
CA VAL A 341 5.27 -23.03 33.98
C VAL A 341 4.48 -24.27 33.49
N ASN A 342 4.58 -24.60 32.21
CA ASN A 342 4.10 -25.86 31.71
C ASN A 342 4.87 -26.97 32.41
N ALA A 343 4.23 -27.62 33.39
CA ALA A 343 4.66 -28.88 33.94
C ALA A 343 4.39 -29.98 32.90
N ALA A 344 5.25 -30.07 31.92
CA ALA A 344 5.27 -31.18 30.98
C ALA A 344 6.71 -31.59 30.69
N SER A 345 7.06 -32.78 31.16
CA SER A 345 8.24 -33.59 30.88
C SER A 345 9.54 -33.23 31.62
N GLY A 346 9.74 -33.96 32.70
CA GLY A 346 11.01 -34.13 33.40
C GLY A 346 10.80 -35.08 34.57
N ASN A 347 10.88 -36.39 34.32
CA ASN A 347 11.03 -37.37 35.38
C ASN A 347 12.29 -37.02 36.24
N PRO A 348 12.20 -37.04 37.53
CA PRO A 348 13.39 -36.90 38.37
C PRO A 348 14.19 -38.18 38.30
N GLU A 349 15.35 -38.18 37.66
CA GLU A 349 16.37 -39.20 37.92
C GLU A 349 16.99 -38.93 39.28
N GLU A 350 16.97 -40.00 40.13
CA GLU A 350 17.59 -40.05 41.44
C GLU A 350 19.11 -39.83 41.34
N PRO A 351 19.73 -39.23 42.35
CA PRO A 351 21.20 -39.06 42.37
C PRO A 351 21.86 -40.41 42.77
N SER A 352 22.56 -41.01 41.84
CA SER A 352 23.50 -42.12 42.14
C SER A 352 24.77 -41.57 42.79
N ARG A 353 25.12 -42.23 43.91
CA ARG A 353 26.31 -42.00 44.75
C ARG A 353 27.61 -42.25 43.99
N PRO A 354 28.74 -41.64 44.41
CA PRO A 354 30.02 -41.82 43.77
C PRO A 354 30.66 -43.16 44.23
N THR A 355 31.17 -43.90 43.27
CA THR A 355 32.16 -44.94 43.51
C THR A 355 33.55 -44.47 43.04
N ASP A 356 34.44 -44.34 44.01
CA ASP A 356 35.89 -44.38 43.80
C ASP A 356 36.28 -45.69 43.09
N GLU A 357 37.19 -45.63 42.15
CA GLU A 357 38.41 -46.41 42.15
C GLU A 357 39.26 -46.15 40.89
N ARG A 358 40.50 -46.06 41.20
CA ARG A 358 41.70 -45.80 40.42
C ARG A 358 41.97 -46.87 39.36
N ASP A 359 42.83 -46.44 38.53
CA ASP A 359 44.00 -47.07 37.95
C ASP A 359 44.01 -47.33 36.44
N ASP A 360 45.11 -46.85 35.95
CA ASP A 360 46.08 -47.38 34.98
C ASP A 360 45.94 -47.09 33.50
N LEU A 361 46.81 -46.14 33.08
CA LEU A 361 47.97 -46.27 32.20
C LEU A 361 47.78 -46.79 30.76
N GLU A 362 48.35 -46.02 29.92
CA GLU A 362 49.17 -46.32 28.74
C GLU A 362 48.60 -46.06 27.32
N ARG A 363 49.22 -45.02 26.78
CA ARG A 363 49.92 -44.95 25.47
C ARG A 363 49.18 -45.23 24.17
N GLY A 364 49.41 -44.30 23.30
CA GLY A 364 49.42 -44.59 21.87
C GLY A 364 49.22 -43.38 20.97
N GLU A 365 50.31 -42.76 20.62
CA GLU A 365 50.50 -41.80 19.55
C GLU A 365 49.96 -42.36 18.20
N THR A 366 49.40 -41.50 17.34
CA THR A 366 50.11 -41.11 16.08
C THR A 366 49.15 -40.29 15.17
N THR A 367 49.53 -39.11 14.93
CA THR A 367 49.71 -38.35 13.66
C THR A 367 49.12 -38.93 12.33
N SER A 368 48.43 -38.06 11.61
CA SER A 368 48.79 -37.54 10.25
C SER A 368 47.63 -36.78 9.64
N ARG A 369 47.77 -35.50 9.51
CA ARG A 369 48.14 -34.74 8.31
C ARG A 369 47.28 -34.97 7.07
N LEU A 370 46.65 -33.82 6.65
CA LEU A 370 46.15 -33.43 5.35
C LEU A 370 47.00 -33.85 4.13
N PRO A 371 46.50 -33.79 2.91
CA PRO A 371 46.73 -32.57 2.15
C PRO A 371 45.61 -32.09 1.24
N PHE A 372 45.66 -30.77 1.02
CA PHE A 372 45.17 -30.00 -0.10
C PHE A 372 45.62 -30.57 -1.47
N LYS A 373 44.82 -30.40 -2.49
CA LYS A 373 45.30 -30.11 -3.84
C LYS A 373 44.26 -29.29 -4.62
N ASP A 374 44.74 -28.14 -5.07
CA ASP A 374 44.26 -27.34 -6.15
C ASP A 374 44.53 -28.03 -7.50
N GLU A 375 43.79 -27.64 -8.53
CA GLU A 375 44.15 -27.41 -9.96
C GLU A 375 42.84 -27.43 -10.76
N GLU A 376 42.43 -26.28 -11.27
CA GLU A 376 42.58 -25.75 -12.63
C GLU A 376 42.13 -26.71 -13.75
N ASP A 377 41.00 -26.36 -14.40
CA ASP A 377 40.90 -25.93 -15.79
C ASP A 377 39.51 -25.30 -16.05
#